data_833cc7c40397e35511fff140048da1d5
#
_entry.id   833cc7c40397e35511fff140048da1d5
#
_cell.length_a   1.000
_cell.length_b   1.000
_cell.length_c   1.000
_cell.angle_alpha   90.00
_cell.angle_beta   90.00
_cell.angle_gamma   90.00
#
_symmetry.space_group_name_H-M   'P 1'
#
loop_
_entity.id
_entity.type
_entity.pdbx_description
1 polymer ?
#
loop_
_entity_poly.entity_id
_entity_poly.type
_entity_poly.pdbx_seq_one_letter_code
_entity_poly.pdbx_strand_id
1 'polypeptide(L)'
;MLFRSNLDALSHALESIWNVNANPVSDRLAVEAARTVIENLAALLNDQSNPQLRILASRASLMAGLAFSNTKTALAHNISYEMTLKHGLSHGLACSFTLPMVWRLAQGKDPERDLVLNQIFGIEEKDPAGALEAFLTSVGVSSQFNDYGVSKQEADDLIHASMQGPRGRNFVGSLG
;
A
#
# COMPACT_ATOMS: atom_id res chain seq x y z
N MET A 1 -15.05 2.16 10.10
CA MET A 1 -14.45 0.81 9.98
C MET A 1 -14.06 0.49 8.54
N LEU A 2 -14.97 0.54 7.56
CA LEU A 2 -14.72 0.20 6.15
C LEU A 2 -13.55 0.96 5.50
N PHE A 3 -13.41 2.26 5.75
CA PHE A 3 -12.30 3.07 5.22
C PHE A 3 -10.93 2.48 5.57
N ARG A 4 -10.67 2.30 6.86
CA ARG A 4 -9.37 1.82 7.36
C ARG A 4 -9.03 0.41 6.88
N SER A 5 -10.05 -0.47 6.81
CA SER A 5 -9.87 -1.85 6.32
C SER A 5 -9.55 -1.90 4.82
N ASN A 6 -10.11 -0.98 4.00
CA ASN A 6 -9.78 -0.93 2.57
C ASN A 6 -8.39 -0.33 2.33
N LEU A 7 -7.95 0.64 3.13
CA LEU A 7 -6.58 1.16 3.08
C LEU A 7 -5.56 0.08 3.47
N ASP A 8 -5.87 -0.72 4.47
CA ASP A 8 -5.04 -1.85 4.88
C ASP A 8 -4.98 -2.94 3.78
N ALA A 9 -6.12 -3.26 3.17
CA ALA A 9 -6.17 -4.19 2.03
C ALA A 9 -5.35 -3.68 0.83
N LEU A 10 -5.40 -2.38 0.53
CA LEU A 10 -4.56 -1.77 -0.51
C LEU A 10 -3.07 -1.92 -0.17
N SER A 11 -2.71 -1.68 1.10
CA SER A 11 -1.33 -1.83 1.57
C SER A 11 -0.84 -3.28 1.43
N HIS A 12 -1.64 -4.26 1.85
CA HIS A 12 -1.34 -5.69 1.69
C HIS A 12 -1.16 -6.07 0.22
N ALA A 13 -2.02 -5.57 -0.67
CA ALA A 13 -1.96 -5.84 -2.09
C ALA A 13 -0.65 -5.29 -2.69
N LEU A 14 -0.35 -4.00 -2.49
CA LEU A 14 0.84 -3.37 -3.04
C LEU A 14 2.12 -4.00 -2.47
N GLU A 15 2.16 -4.26 -1.15
CA GLU A 15 3.30 -4.92 -0.52
C GLU A 15 3.53 -6.36 -0.99
N SER A 16 2.50 -7.02 -1.51
CA SER A 16 2.66 -8.33 -2.12
C SER A 16 3.34 -8.26 -3.50
N ILE A 17 3.21 -7.14 -4.23
CA ILE A 17 3.80 -6.99 -5.56
C ILE A 17 5.28 -6.62 -5.47
N TRP A 18 5.66 -5.60 -4.68
CA TRP A 18 7.07 -5.21 -4.51
C TRP A 18 7.80 -6.02 -3.43
N ASN A 19 7.51 -7.30 -3.38
CA ASN A 19 8.03 -8.23 -2.38
C ASN A 19 9.00 -9.23 -3.03
N VAL A 20 10.08 -9.57 -2.33
CA VAL A 20 11.05 -10.57 -2.78
C VAL A 20 10.47 -11.98 -2.92
N ASN A 21 9.32 -12.24 -2.27
CA ASN A 21 8.60 -13.51 -2.33
C ASN A 21 7.40 -13.46 -3.31
N ALA A 22 7.26 -12.37 -4.08
CA ALA A 22 6.18 -12.23 -5.06
C ALA A 22 6.23 -13.35 -6.11
N ASN A 23 5.06 -13.76 -6.57
CA ASN A 23 4.91 -14.84 -7.54
C ASN A 23 3.63 -14.60 -8.39
N PRO A 24 3.49 -15.27 -9.53
CA PRO A 24 2.36 -15.01 -10.44
C PRO A 24 0.96 -15.16 -9.82
N VAL A 25 0.82 -16.00 -8.78
CA VAL A 25 -0.47 -16.17 -8.08
C VAL A 25 -0.74 -14.97 -7.17
N SER A 26 0.24 -14.57 -6.34
CA SER A 26 0.11 -13.38 -5.49
C SER A 26 -0.08 -12.11 -6.31
N ASP A 27 0.62 -11.98 -7.44
CA ASP A 27 0.54 -10.82 -8.33
C ASP A 27 -0.88 -10.61 -8.88
N ARG A 28 -1.51 -11.68 -9.40
CA ARG A 28 -2.88 -11.62 -9.92
C ARG A 28 -3.89 -11.19 -8.87
N LEU A 29 -3.78 -11.76 -7.68
CA LEU A 29 -4.66 -11.42 -6.56
C LEU A 29 -4.43 -9.97 -6.09
N ALA A 30 -3.18 -9.56 -6.00
CA ALA A 30 -2.79 -8.23 -5.53
C ALA A 30 -3.21 -7.11 -6.50
N VAL A 31 -2.98 -7.28 -7.80
CA VAL A 31 -3.40 -6.30 -8.82
C VAL A 31 -4.90 -6.11 -8.80
N GLU A 32 -5.67 -7.20 -8.80
CA GLU A 32 -7.13 -7.12 -8.76
C GLU A 32 -7.63 -6.48 -7.46
N ALA A 33 -7.02 -6.81 -6.31
CA ALA A 33 -7.37 -6.20 -5.03
C ALA A 33 -7.10 -4.70 -5.02
N ALA A 34 -5.90 -4.27 -5.45
CA ALA A 34 -5.52 -2.86 -5.49
C ALA A 34 -6.44 -2.04 -6.41
N ARG A 35 -6.69 -2.53 -7.63
CA ARG A 35 -7.62 -1.89 -8.58
C ARG A 35 -9.01 -1.76 -7.99
N THR A 36 -9.55 -2.85 -7.42
CA THR A 36 -10.89 -2.83 -6.82
C THR A 36 -11.00 -1.78 -5.71
N VAL A 37 -9.98 -1.63 -4.86
CA VAL A 37 -9.98 -0.57 -3.82
C VAL A 37 -9.92 0.81 -4.45
N ILE A 38 -8.98 1.06 -5.37
CA ILE A 38 -8.78 2.37 -5.99
C ILE A 38 -10.04 2.83 -6.74
N GLU A 39 -10.66 1.94 -7.49
CA GLU A 39 -11.84 2.25 -8.30
C GLU A 39 -13.11 2.49 -7.47
N ASN A 40 -13.23 1.88 -6.28
CA ASN A 40 -14.51 1.84 -5.57
C ASN A 40 -14.51 2.50 -4.19
N LEU A 41 -13.34 2.79 -3.57
CA LEU A 41 -13.31 3.29 -2.20
C LEU A 41 -14.03 4.64 -2.02
N ALA A 42 -13.82 5.59 -2.93
CA ALA A 42 -14.48 6.90 -2.86
C ALA A 42 -16.02 6.77 -2.92
N ALA A 43 -16.52 5.92 -3.82
CA ALA A 43 -17.97 5.64 -3.92
C ALA A 43 -18.49 4.97 -2.64
N LEU A 44 -17.75 4.01 -2.08
CA LEU A 44 -18.11 3.34 -0.83
C LEU A 44 -18.16 4.31 0.36
N LEU A 45 -17.27 5.30 0.39
CA LEU A 45 -17.28 6.32 1.46
C LEU A 45 -18.51 7.22 1.37
N ASN A 46 -18.98 7.51 0.16
CA ASN A 46 -20.18 8.31 -0.08
C ASN A 46 -21.48 7.52 0.22
N ASP A 47 -21.49 6.21 0.00
CA ASP A 47 -22.62 5.34 0.29
C ASP A 47 -22.16 4.03 0.95
N GLN A 48 -21.91 4.09 2.26
CA GLN A 48 -21.44 2.96 3.05
C GLN A 48 -22.50 1.85 3.24
N SER A 49 -23.76 2.12 2.91
CA SER A 49 -24.86 1.16 2.99
C SER A 49 -25.00 0.33 1.70
N ASN A 50 -24.40 0.74 0.60
CA ASN A 50 -24.51 0.11 -0.70
C ASN A 50 -23.97 -1.35 -0.68
N PRO A 51 -24.83 -2.36 -0.89
CA PRO A 51 -24.43 -3.76 -0.75
C PRO A 51 -23.41 -4.18 -1.81
N GLN A 52 -23.48 -3.61 -3.02
CA GLN A 52 -22.56 -3.96 -4.11
C GLN A 52 -21.15 -3.47 -3.81
N LEU A 53 -21.01 -2.21 -3.36
CA LEU A 53 -19.71 -1.64 -2.97
C LEU A 53 -19.11 -2.38 -1.77
N ARG A 54 -19.94 -2.82 -0.82
CA ARG A 54 -19.50 -3.65 0.32
C ARG A 54 -18.99 -5.02 -0.11
N ILE A 55 -19.65 -5.65 -1.08
CA ILE A 55 -19.21 -6.93 -1.66
C ILE A 55 -17.84 -6.74 -2.34
N LEU A 56 -17.67 -5.68 -3.15
CA LEU A 56 -16.39 -5.37 -3.79
C LEU A 56 -15.27 -5.15 -2.77
N ALA A 57 -15.53 -4.36 -1.71
CA ALA A 57 -14.57 -4.14 -0.63
C ALA A 57 -14.19 -5.44 0.10
N SER A 58 -15.16 -6.31 0.38
CA SER A 58 -14.90 -7.61 1.02
C SER A 58 -14.10 -8.53 0.11
N ARG A 59 -14.41 -8.55 -1.19
CA ARG A 59 -13.64 -9.29 -2.19
C ARG A 59 -12.20 -8.80 -2.28
N ALA A 60 -11.98 -7.48 -2.36
CA ALA A 60 -10.65 -6.90 -2.39
C ALA A 60 -9.84 -7.28 -1.14
N SER A 61 -10.44 -7.19 0.05
CA SER A 61 -9.79 -7.59 1.31
C SER A 61 -9.41 -9.08 1.32
N LEU A 62 -10.28 -9.96 0.81
CA LEU A 62 -9.99 -11.39 0.71
C LEU A 62 -8.82 -11.65 -0.25
N MET A 63 -8.83 -11.02 -1.43
CA MET A 63 -7.78 -11.20 -2.44
C MET A 63 -6.43 -10.65 -1.96
N ALA A 64 -6.42 -9.49 -1.32
CA ALA A 64 -5.23 -8.94 -0.67
C ALA A 64 -4.70 -9.87 0.43
N GLY A 65 -5.60 -10.43 1.26
CA GLY A 65 -5.28 -11.42 2.28
C GLY A 65 -4.63 -12.67 1.72
N LEU A 66 -5.17 -13.23 0.63
CA LEU A 66 -4.60 -14.37 -0.07
C LEU A 66 -3.24 -14.05 -0.72
N ALA A 67 -3.07 -12.85 -1.28
CA ALA A 67 -1.80 -12.41 -1.85
C ALA A 67 -0.72 -12.34 -0.76
N PHE A 68 -0.92 -11.55 0.31
CA PHE A 68 0.12 -11.36 1.33
C PHE A 68 0.37 -12.61 2.19
N SER A 69 -0.56 -13.56 2.27
CA SER A 69 -0.32 -14.84 2.94
C SER A 69 0.82 -15.64 2.29
N ASN A 70 1.04 -15.43 0.98
CA ASN A 70 2.14 -16.02 0.22
C ASN A 70 3.45 -15.24 0.37
N THR A 71 3.37 -13.90 0.40
CA THR A 71 4.56 -13.03 0.29
C THR A 71 5.03 -12.45 1.62
N LYS A 72 4.14 -12.36 2.63
CA LYS A 72 4.28 -11.55 3.84
C LYS A 72 4.16 -10.05 3.54
N THR A 73 4.14 -9.24 4.61
CA THR A 73 4.19 -7.77 4.50
C THR A 73 5.63 -7.28 4.37
N ALA A 74 5.80 -6.02 3.95
CA ALA A 74 7.10 -5.43 3.66
C ALA A 74 7.31 -4.08 4.38
N LEU A 75 7.84 -3.07 3.69
CA LEU A 75 8.34 -1.83 4.26
C LEU A 75 7.24 -0.95 4.87
N ALA A 76 6.09 -0.77 4.18
CA ALA A 76 5.03 0.10 4.66
C ALA A 76 4.43 -0.39 5.99
N HIS A 77 4.21 -1.70 6.13
CA HIS A 77 3.80 -2.28 7.41
C HIS A 77 4.88 -2.17 8.48
N ASN A 78 6.16 -2.22 8.12
CA ASN A 78 7.22 -2.04 9.11
C ASN A 78 7.23 -0.61 9.67
N ILE A 79 7.08 0.39 8.81
CA ILE A 79 6.94 1.81 9.19
C ILE A 79 5.69 2.02 10.05
N SER A 80 4.57 1.35 9.72
CA SER A 80 3.29 1.53 10.37
C SER A 80 3.28 1.27 11.86
N TYR A 81 4.15 0.39 12.36
CA TYR A 81 4.21 0.09 13.80
C TYR A 81 4.61 1.31 14.61
N GLU A 82 5.64 2.02 14.21
CA GLU A 82 6.08 3.22 14.91
C GLU A 82 5.05 4.34 14.77
N MET A 83 4.48 4.52 13.57
CA MET A 83 3.41 5.49 13.32
C MET A 83 2.17 5.23 14.18
N THR A 84 1.84 3.97 14.42
CA THR A 84 0.73 3.60 15.31
C THR A 84 1.09 3.83 16.78
N LEU A 85 2.27 3.38 17.21
CA LEU A 85 2.64 3.37 18.62
C LEU A 85 3.04 4.77 19.16
N LYS A 86 3.80 5.54 18.38
CA LYS A 86 4.27 6.87 18.79
C LYS A 86 3.32 8.00 18.39
N HIS A 87 2.76 7.93 17.19
CA HIS A 87 1.98 9.03 16.61
C HIS A 87 0.46 8.76 16.64
N GLY A 88 0.04 7.59 17.15
CA GLY A 88 -1.38 7.28 17.38
C GLY A 88 -2.19 7.08 16.10
N LEU A 89 -1.57 6.86 14.93
CA LEU A 89 -2.29 6.61 13.69
C LEU A 89 -3.03 5.28 13.76
N SER A 90 -4.24 5.24 13.20
CA SER A 90 -4.91 3.96 13.05
C SER A 90 -4.17 3.08 12.03
N HIS A 91 -4.13 1.77 12.24
CA HIS A 91 -3.31 0.83 11.48
C HIS A 91 -3.45 1.00 9.96
N GLY A 92 -4.67 0.95 9.40
CA GLY A 92 -4.86 1.09 7.96
C GLY A 92 -4.37 2.43 7.38
N LEU A 93 -4.46 3.53 8.15
CA LEU A 93 -3.87 4.81 7.77
C LEU A 93 -2.34 4.74 7.83
N ALA A 94 -1.80 4.20 8.92
CA ALA A 94 -0.36 4.08 9.14
C ALA A 94 0.34 3.21 8.07
N CYS A 95 -0.35 2.18 7.54
CA CYS A 95 0.17 1.35 6.45
C CYS A 95 0.06 2.01 5.08
N SER A 96 -0.94 2.88 4.86
CA SER A 96 -1.27 3.35 3.52
C SER A 96 -0.63 4.68 3.13
N PHE A 97 -0.41 5.59 4.07
CA PHE A 97 0.05 6.95 3.74
C PHE A 97 1.45 6.96 3.10
N THR A 98 2.30 5.98 3.39
CA THR A 98 3.65 5.86 2.82
C THR A 98 3.70 5.12 1.48
N LEU A 99 2.60 4.54 1.01
CA LEU A 99 2.59 3.72 -0.20
C LEU A 99 3.14 4.43 -1.45
N PRO A 100 2.83 5.72 -1.72
CA PRO A 100 3.42 6.42 -2.86
C PRO A 100 4.96 6.54 -2.77
N MET A 101 5.48 6.81 -1.58
CA MET A 101 6.91 6.84 -1.32
C MET A 101 7.55 5.46 -1.54
N VAL A 102 6.93 4.41 -0.98
CA VAL A 102 7.43 3.02 -1.13
C VAL A 102 7.41 2.59 -2.59
N TRP A 103 6.39 3.00 -3.36
CA TRP A 103 6.35 2.75 -4.81
C TRP A 103 7.56 3.38 -5.52
N ARG A 104 7.84 4.67 -5.25
CA ARG A 104 9.01 5.35 -5.81
C ARG A 104 10.34 4.66 -5.45
N LEU A 105 10.44 4.12 -4.23
CA LEU A 105 11.62 3.35 -3.79
C LEU A 105 11.73 1.98 -4.48
N ALA A 106 10.61 1.35 -4.84
CA ALA A 106 10.57 0.07 -5.55
C ALA A 106 10.89 0.22 -7.04
N GLN A 107 10.51 1.35 -7.63
CA GLN A 107 10.60 1.59 -9.07
C GLN A 107 12.03 1.44 -9.58
N GLY A 108 12.20 0.63 -10.64
CA GLY A 108 13.50 0.36 -11.25
C GLY A 108 14.39 -0.64 -10.48
N LYS A 109 13.90 -1.20 -9.36
CA LYS A 109 14.67 -2.20 -8.60
C LYS A 109 14.51 -3.61 -9.17
N ASP A 110 13.34 -3.90 -9.71
CA ASP A 110 13.02 -5.18 -10.33
C ASP A 110 12.07 -4.96 -11.52
N PRO A 111 12.52 -5.18 -12.76
CA PRO A 111 11.70 -4.93 -13.96
C PRO A 111 10.41 -5.76 -14.00
N GLU A 112 10.41 -6.98 -13.45
CA GLU A 112 9.22 -7.81 -13.42
C GLU A 112 8.17 -7.21 -12.44
N ARG A 113 8.62 -6.70 -11.30
CA ARG A 113 7.74 -6.03 -10.34
C ARG A 113 7.18 -4.73 -10.90
N ASP A 114 7.99 -3.96 -11.62
CA ASP A 114 7.53 -2.75 -12.30
C ASP A 114 6.42 -3.05 -13.32
N LEU A 115 6.56 -4.12 -14.11
CA LEU A 115 5.53 -4.55 -15.06
C LEU A 115 4.22 -4.94 -14.37
N VAL A 116 4.28 -5.58 -13.21
CA VAL A 116 3.09 -5.96 -12.45
C VAL A 116 2.44 -4.73 -11.82
N LEU A 117 3.22 -3.84 -11.20
CA LEU A 117 2.74 -2.59 -10.60
C LEU A 117 2.01 -1.70 -11.63
N ASN A 118 2.57 -1.58 -12.83
CA ASN A 118 1.99 -0.77 -13.90
C ASN A 118 0.62 -1.27 -14.37
N GLN A 119 0.23 -2.52 -14.07
CA GLN A 119 -1.11 -3.01 -14.37
C GLN A 119 -2.19 -2.35 -13.52
N ILE A 120 -1.85 -1.74 -12.38
CA ILE A 120 -2.81 -1.15 -11.44
C ILE A 120 -3.50 0.07 -12.06
N PHE A 121 -2.72 1.02 -12.59
CA PHE A 121 -3.24 2.24 -13.24
C PHE A 121 -3.29 2.14 -14.76
N GLY A 122 -2.75 1.04 -15.33
CA GLY A 122 -2.60 0.84 -16.76
C GLY A 122 -1.23 1.28 -17.27
N ILE A 123 -0.80 0.67 -18.37
CA ILE A 123 0.54 0.87 -18.96
C ILE A 123 0.78 2.28 -19.54
N GLU A 124 -0.28 3.05 -19.72
CA GLU A 124 -0.21 4.43 -20.22
C GLU A 124 0.08 5.45 -19.10
N GLU A 125 -0.06 5.04 -17.82
CA GLU A 125 0.24 5.92 -16.69
C GLU A 125 1.75 6.11 -16.55
N LYS A 126 2.20 7.37 -16.63
CA LYS A 126 3.63 7.72 -16.60
C LYS A 126 4.18 7.95 -15.19
N ASP A 127 3.30 8.27 -14.23
CA ASP A 127 3.62 8.45 -12.82
C ASP A 127 2.63 7.70 -11.93
N PRO A 128 2.70 6.36 -11.88
CA PRO A 128 1.77 5.57 -11.09
C PRO A 128 1.88 5.84 -9.58
N ALA A 129 3.05 6.26 -9.08
CA ALA A 129 3.21 6.67 -7.69
C ALA A 129 2.48 7.99 -7.41
N GLY A 130 2.53 8.95 -8.33
CA GLY A 130 1.75 10.19 -8.27
C GLY A 130 0.24 9.95 -8.40
N ALA A 131 -0.18 9.01 -9.26
CA ALA A 131 -1.57 8.60 -9.37
C ALA A 131 -2.10 7.99 -8.06
N LEU A 132 -1.29 7.17 -7.38
CA LEU A 132 -1.60 6.63 -6.06
C LEU A 132 -1.70 7.73 -4.99
N GLU A 133 -0.78 8.71 -5.01
CA GLU A 133 -0.82 9.87 -4.12
C GLU A 133 -2.09 10.71 -4.32
N ALA A 134 -2.47 10.96 -5.57
CA ALA A 134 -3.70 11.65 -5.91
C ALA A 134 -4.95 10.89 -5.44
N PHE A 135 -4.97 9.57 -5.61
CA PHE A 135 -6.04 8.72 -5.07
C PHE A 135 -6.14 8.83 -3.55
N LEU A 136 -5.03 8.67 -2.82
CA LEU A 136 -5.02 8.78 -1.35
C LEU A 136 -5.52 10.16 -0.89
N THR A 137 -5.06 11.23 -1.54
CA THR A 137 -5.52 12.59 -1.26
C THR A 137 -7.04 12.73 -1.48
N SER A 138 -7.59 12.14 -2.55
CA SER A 138 -9.01 12.19 -2.87
C SER A 138 -9.91 11.54 -1.82
N VAL A 139 -9.36 10.59 -1.05
CA VAL A 139 -10.07 9.93 0.07
C VAL A 139 -9.63 10.46 1.45
N GLY A 140 -8.92 11.60 1.48
CA GLY A 140 -8.58 12.31 2.72
C GLY A 140 -7.33 11.79 3.43
N VAL A 141 -6.42 11.10 2.73
CA VAL A 141 -5.15 10.63 3.28
C VAL A 141 -4.00 11.47 2.72
N SER A 142 -3.29 12.20 3.58
CA SER A 142 -2.02 12.84 3.21
C SER A 142 -0.90 11.81 3.12
N SER A 143 0.00 11.95 2.14
CA SER A 143 1.20 11.13 2.03
C SER A 143 2.44 11.79 2.67
N GLN A 144 2.25 12.87 3.42
CA GLN A 144 3.35 13.64 4.02
C GLN A 144 3.50 13.32 5.51
N PHE A 145 4.68 12.94 5.94
CA PHE A 145 5.00 12.68 7.35
C PHE A 145 4.71 13.88 8.26
N ASN A 146 4.97 15.09 7.78
CA ASN A 146 4.73 16.34 8.53
C ASN A 146 3.27 16.50 8.95
N ASP A 147 2.32 16.05 8.15
CA ASP A 147 0.89 16.15 8.45
C ASP A 147 0.48 15.22 9.60
N TYR A 148 1.36 14.31 9.97
CA TYR A 148 1.21 13.39 11.11
C TYR A 148 2.17 13.72 12.28
N GLY A 149 2.77 14.93 12.27
CA GLY A 149 3.64 15.41 13.34
C GLY A 149 5.04 14.79 13.36
N VAL A 150 5.48 14.19 12.25
CA VAL A 150 6.79 13.55 12.11
C VAL A 150 7.72 14.48 11.34
N SER A 151 8.85 14.86 11.93
CA SER A 151 9.86 15.68 11.27
C SER A 151 10.56 14.91 10.14
N LYS A 152 11.18 15.65 9.20
CA LYS A 152 11.93 15.02 8.11
C LYS A 152 13.03 14.09 8.63
N GLN A 153 13.81 14.53 9.62
CA GLN A 153 14.89 13.72 10.19
C GLN A 153 14.34 12.42 10.80
N GLU A 154 13.26 12.51 11.58
CA GLU A 154 12.61 11.35 12.19
C GLU A 154 12.05 10.38 11.11
N ALA A 155 11.47 10.91 10.03
CA ALA A 155 11.00 10.10 8.90
C ALA A 155 12.16 9.36 8.21
N ASP A 156 13.28 10.05 7.94
CA ASP A 156 14.45 9.45 7.30
C ASP A 156 15.05 8.33 8.18
N ASP A 157 15.16 8.56 9.49
CA ASP A 157 15.66 7.58 10.46
C ASP A 157 14.71 6.36 10.55
N LEU A 158 13.39 6.60 10.58
CA LEU A 158 12.36 5.56 10.62
C LEU A 158 12.38 4.70 9.36
N ILE A 159 12.45 5.31 8.18
CA ILE A 159 12.53 4.58 6.91
C ILE A 159 13.78 3.71 6.87
N HIS A 160 14.95 4.29 7.23
CA HIS A 160 16.21 3.55 7.26
C HIS A 160 16.16 2.35 8.22
N ALA A 161 15.70 2.56 9.44
CA ALA A 161 15.55 1.49 10.44
C ALA A 161 14.56 0.42 9.98
N SER A 162 13.44 0.84 9.33
CA SER A 162 12.43 -0.09 8.84
C SER A 162 12.92 -0.97 7.70
N MET A 163 13.82 -0.50 6.85
CA MET A 163 14.44 -1.30 5.80
C MET A 163 15.32 -2.42 6.36
N GLN A 164 15.97 -2.22 7.49
CA GLN A 164 16.85 -3.22 8.12
C GLN A 164 16.08 -4.31 8.88
N GLY A 165 14.81 -4.07 9.18
CA GLY A 165 13.96 -5.00 9.95
C GLY A 165 13.54 -6.24 9.16
N PRO A 166 12.98 -7.26 9.84
CA PRO A 166 12.57 -8.52 9.18
C PRO A 166 11.59 -8.32 8.02
N ARG A 167 10.64 -7.37 8.15
CA ARG A 167 9.69 -7.04 7.08
C ARG A 167 10.32 -6.16 6.01
N GLY A 168 11.21 -5.24 6.39
CA GLY A 168 11.97 -4.42 5.44
C GLY A 168 12.74 -5.28 4.43
N ARG A 169 13.32 -6.39 4.88
CA ARG A 169 14.02 -7.34 4.01
C ARG A 169 13.13 -8.08 3.00
N ASN A 170 11.83 -8.04 3.15
CA ASN A 170 10.90 -8.54 2.14
C ASN A 170 10.70 -7.54 0.99
N PHE A 171 11.13 -6.30 1.14
CA PHE A 171 10.97 -5.24 0.16
C PHE A 171 12.08 -5.29 -0.90
N VAL A 172 11.73 -5.29 -2.18
CA VAL A 172 12.70 -5.35 -3.29
C VAL A 172 13.72 -4.20 -3.28
N GLY A 173 13.34 -3.02 -2.79
CA GLY A 173 14.22 -1.87 -2.65
C GLY A 173 15.26 -1.98 -1.53
N SER A 174 15.19 -3.03 -0.70
CA SER A 174 16.18 -3.28 0.37
C SER A 174 17.35 -4.17 -0.09
N LEU A 175 17.32 -4.65 -1.33
CA LEU A 175 18.34 -5.52 -1.94
C LEU A 175 19.52 -4.73 -2.52
N GLY A 176 19.86 -3.59 -1.96
CA GLY A 176 20.95 -2.72 -2.43
C GLY A 176 22.07 -2.57 -1.44
#